data_84dd96428c08cc0c503da9c4daf23ead
#
_entry.id   84dd96428c08cc0c503da9c4daf23ead
#
_cell.length_a   1.000
_cell.length_b   1.000
_cell.length_c   1.000
_cell.angle_alpha   90.00
_cell.angle_beta   90.00
_cell.angle_gamma   90.00
#
_symmetry.space_group_name_H-M   'P 1'
#
loop_
_entity.id
_entity.type
_entity.pdbx_description
1 polymer ?
#
loop_
_entity_poly.entity_id
_entity_poly.type
_entity_poly.pdbx_seq_one_letter_code
_entity_poly.pdbx_strand_id
1 'polypeptide(L)'
;MDKLLSCLDRQFARLHCAHHELIKAIPASLLYQQPPGSSSLFPVRSCGEYVLRAAASVEQTFGGITSNLWDDPFEWTLPETLATPEKVAGYLDEVETTRRHGFEVFQSDNDLLKQIMAPSGETQLFPLLLDTLTRAAHYQGGAKAMLDLLTTFSKAQGRTQ
;
A
#
# COMPACT_ATOMS: atom_id res chain seq x y z
N MET A 1 5.07 24.18 -5.67
CA MET A 1 3.94 23.28 -5.34
C MET A 1 3.12 23.94 -4.25
N ASP A 2 1.82 24.07 -4.45
CA ASP A 2 0.92 24.73 -3.53
C ASP A 2 0.70 23.91 -2.25
N LYS A 3 0.00 24.50 -1.26
CA LYS A 3 -0.06 23.94 0.09
C LYS A 3 -0.77 22.58 0.19
N LEU A 4 -1.87 22.40 -0.56
CA LEU A 4 -2.64 21.14 -0.53
C LEU A 4 -1.89 20.01 -1.24
N LEU A 5 -1.36 20.27 -2.44
CA LEU A 5 -0.53 19.31 -3.17
C LEU A 5 0.67 18.88 -2.33
N SER A 6 1.38 19.86 -1.71
CA SER A 6 2.51 19.56 -0.84
C SER A 6 2.10 18.75 0.40
N CYS A 7 0.90 18.98 0.93
CA CYS A 7 0.39 18.19 2.05
C CYS A 7 0.10 16.75 1.65
N LEU A 8 -0.59 16.55 0.53
CA LEU A 8 -0.91 15.22 0.01
C LEU A 8 0.36 14.43 -0.33
N ASP A 9 1.31 15.04 -1.07
CA ASP A 9 2.59 14.45 -1.41
C ASP A 9 3.34 13.95 -0.16
N ARG A 10 3.43 14.78 0.88
CA ARG A 10 4.03 14.38 2.17
C ARG A 10 3.29 13.23 2.85
N GLN A 11 1.96 13.16 2.77
CA GLN A 11 1.22 12.06 3.39
C GLN A 11 1.49 10.73 2.67
N PHE A 12 1.52 10.73 1.34
CA PHE A 12 1.92 9.55 0.58
C PHE A 12 3.38 9.13 0.86
N ALA A 13 4.32 10.09 0.92
CA ALA A 13 5.70 9.80 1.27
C ALA A 13 5.85 9.21 2.68
N ARG A 14 5.09 9.70 3.66
CA ARG A 14 5.05 9.11 5.02
C ARG A 14 4.50 7.69 5.02
N LEU A 15 3.46 7.43 4.22
CA LEU A 15 2.91 6.10 4.07
C LEU A 15 3.93 5.13 3.48
N HIS A 16 4.66 5.55 2.42
CA HIS A 16 5.74 4.77 1.83
C HIS A 16 6.84 4.46 2.85
N CYS A 17 7.34 5.46 3.58
CA CYS A 17 8.34 5.25 4.64
C CYS A 17 7.87 4.25 5.69
N ALA A 18 6.62 4.35 6.14
CA ALA A 18 6.07 3.45 7.15
C ALA A 18 5.92 2.00 6.64
N HIS A 19 5.60 1.80 5.35
CA HIS A 19 5.63 0.47 4.74
C HIS A 19 7.04 -0.11 4.68
N HIS A 20 8.04 0.70 4.30
CA HIS A 20 9.44 0.27 4.32
C HIS A 20 9.94 -0.12 5.70
N GLU A 21 9.63 0.67 6.73
CA GLU A 21 9.97 0.34 8.11
C GLU A 21 9.35 -0.99 8.54
N LEU A 22 8.08 -1.21 8.20
CA LEU A 22 7.37 -2.44 8.51
C LEU A 22 8.00 -3.65 7.80
N ILE A 23 8.30 -3.53 6.50
CA ILE A 23 8.91 -4.61 5.71
C ILE A 23 10.34 -4.92 6.20
N LYS A 24 11.11 -3.93 6.64
CA LYS A 24 12.43 -4.15 7.24
C LYS A 24 12.35 -4.84 8.60
N ALA A 25 11.28 -4.63 9.33
CA ALA A 25 11.09 -5.20 10.67
C ALA A 25 10.54 -6.64 10.65
N ILE A 26 9.88 -7.06 9.54
CA ILE A 26 9.25 -8.37 9.47
C ILE A 26 10.26 -9.47 9.14
N PRO A 27 10.35 -10.56 9.93
CA PRO A 27 11.08 -11.75 9.53
C PRO A 27 10.48 -12.37 8.25
N ALA A 28 11.32 -12.84 7.33
CA ALA A 28 10.86 -13.43 6.07
C ALA A 28 9.83 -14.56 6.27
N SER A 29 9.99 -15.36 7.33
CA SER A 29 9.06 -16.45 7.69
C SER A 29 7.67 -15.96 8.09
N LEU A 30 7.52 -14.71 8.54
CA LEU A 30 6.24 -14.13 8.96
C LEU A 30 5.56 -13.32 7.86
N LEU A 31 6.24 -13.02 6.75
CA LEU A 31 5.75 -12.13 5.70
C LEU A 31 4.38 -12.55 5.17
N TYR A 32 4.22 -13.82 4.85
CA TYR A 32 2.97 -14.41 4.34
C TYR A 32 2.34 -15.42 5.29
N GLN A 33 2.81 -15.47 6.52
CA GLN A 33 2.22 -16.35 7.53
C GLN A 33 0.79 -15.94 7.86
N GLN A 34 -0.10 -16.91 7.84
CA GLN A 34 -1.49 -16.73 8.28
C GLN A 34 -1.56 -16.81 9.81
N PRO A 35 -2.43 -16.02 10.45
CA PRO A 35 -2.61 -16.12 11.90
C PRO A 35 -3.23 -17.45 12.29
N PRO A 36 -2.97 -17.94 13.53
CA PRO A 36 -3.61 -19.12 14.06
C PRO A 36 -5.14 -18.98 14.03
N GLY A 37 -5.84 -20.03 13.61
CA GLY A 37 -7.31 -20.03 13.50
C GLY A 37 -7.86 -19.45 12.19
N SER A 38 -7.01 -19.02 11.27
CA SER A 38 -7.44 -18.71 9.90
C SER A 38 -8.03 -19.96 9.24
N SER A 39 -9.17 -19.81 8.58
CA SER A 39 -9.82 -20.86 7.81
C SER A 39 -10.23 -20.35 6.44
N SER A 40 -10.53 -21.25 5.52
CA SER A 40 -11.08 -20.91 4.21
C SER A 40 -12.41 -20.15 4.27
N LEU A 41 -13.15 -20.30 5.37
CA LEU A 41 -14.41 -19.59 5.61
C LEU A 41 -14.20 -18.15 6.09
N PHE A 42 -13.07 -17.88 6.74
CA PHE A 42 -12.69 -16.55 7.23
C PHE A 42 -11.23 -16.25 6.83
N PRO A 43 -10.98 -15.96 5.56
CA PRO A 43 -9.64 -15.68 5.08
C PRO A 43 -9.15 -14.35 5.67
N VAL A 44 -8.10 -14.42 6.48
CA VAL A 44 -7.39 -13.25 7.01
C VAL A 44 -6.13 -13.05 6.18
N ARG A 45 -5.91 -11.83 5.70
CA ARG A 45 -4.70 -11.52 4.91
C ARG A 45 -3.45 -11.58 5.78
N SER A 46 -2.37 -12.07 5.22
CA SER A 46 -1.04 -11.97 5.82
C SER A 46 -0.53 -10.52 5.84
N CYS A 47 0.55 -10.26 6.60
CA CYS A 47 1.18 -8.95 6.64
C CYS A 47 1.63 -8.50 5.23
N GLY A 48 2.29 -9.38 4.48
CA GLY A 48 2.75 -9.10 3.10
C GLY A 48 1.59 -8.76 2.16
N GLU A 49 0.50 -9.53 2.20
CA GLU A 49 -0.68 -9.24 1.37
C GLU A 49 -1.30 -7.86 1.68
N TYR A 50 -1.34 -7.46 2.95
CA TYR A 50 -1.79 -6.11 3.31
C TYR A 50 -0.89 -5.02 2.73
N VAL A 51 0.43 -5.18 2.82
CA VAL A 51 1.40 -4.22 2.26
C VAL A 51 1.27 -4.14 0.73
N LEU A 52 1.17 -5.29 0.05
CA LEU A 52 1.00 -5.32 -1.41
C LEU A 52 -0.30 -4.63 -1.84
N ARG A 53 -1.40 -4.82 -1.12
CA ARG A 53 -2.66 -4.14 -1.42
C ARG A 53 -2.61 -2.64 -1.19
N ALA A 54 -1.88 -2.19 -0.17
CA ALA A 54 -1.66 -0.76 0.05
C ALA A 54 -0.87 -0.14 -1.12
N ALA A 55 0.22 -0.79 -1.53
CA ALA A 55 1.05 -0.35 -2.64
C ALA A 55 0.28 -0.37 -3.97
N ALA A 56 -0.44 -1.45 -4.26
CA ALA A 56 -1.26 -1.58 -5.45
C ALA A 56 -2.33 -0.48 -5.57
N SER A 57 -2.93 -0.07 -4.45
CA SER A 57 -3.90 1.04 -4.44
C SER A 57 -3.26 2.36 -4.88
N VAL A 58 -2.01 2.61 -4.48
CA VAL A 58 -1.25 3.80 -4.89
C VAL A 58 -0.85 3.70 -6.35
N GLU A 59 -0.29 2.57 -6.78
CA GLU A 59 0.15 2.33 -8.15
C GLU A 59 -1.01 2.48 -9.14
N GLN A 60 -2.14 1.84 -8.90
CA GLN A 60 -3.34 1.94 -9.73
C GLN A 60 -3.78 3.40 -9.92
N THR A 61 -3.82 4.17 -8.83
CA THR A 61 -4.28 5.56 -8.90
C THR A 61 -3.30 6.42 -9.69
N PHE A 62 -2.01 6.34 -9.41
CA PHE A 62 -1.02 7.18 -10.10
C PHE A 62 -0.74 6.69 -11.53
N GLY A 63 -0.81 5.39 -11.81
CA GLY A 63 -0.82 4.84 -13.16
C GLY A 63 -2.01 5.34 -13.98
N GLY A 64 -3.20 5.36 -13.37
CA GLY A 64 -4.40 5.93 -13.97
C GLY A 64 -4.27 7.42 -14.29
N ILE A 65 -3.74 8.21 -13.34
CA ILE A 65 -3.55 9.66 -13.51
C ILE A 65 -2.54 9.97 -14.61
N THR A 66 -1.43 9.25 -14.69
CA THR A 66 -0.31 9.55 -15.60
C THR A 66 -0.44 8.92 -16.98
N SER A 67 -0.98 7.70 -17.05
CA SER A 67 -0.97 6.87 -18.24
C SER A 67 -2.35 6.35 -18.63
N ASN A 68 -3.40 6.74 -17.91
CA ASN A 68 -4.76 6.21 -18.06
C ASN A 68 -4.84 4.66 -17.93
N LEU A 69 -3.91 4.08 -17.16
CA LEU A 69 -3.86 2.66 -16.85
C LEU A 69 -4.42 2.43 -15.44
N TRP A 70 -5.62 1.87 -15.38
CA TRP A 70 -6.36 1.64 -14.13
C TRP A 70 -6.35 0.18 -13.69
N ASP A 71 -5.48 -0.63 -14.27
CA ASP A 71 -5.37 -2.05 -13.91
C ASP A 71 -5.03 -2.21 -12.43
N ASP A 72 -5.61 -3.24 -11.82
CA ASP A 72 -5.24 -3.58 -10.43
C ASP A 72 -3.92 -4.35 -10.44
N PRO A 73 -2.81 -3.75 -9.98
CA PRO A 73 -1.50 -4.41 -10.00
C PRO A 73 -1.47 -5.67 -9.13
N PHE A 74 -2.44 -5.86 -8.25
CA PHE A 74 -2.50 -7.03 -7.38
C PHE A 74 -2.64 -8.35 -8.16
N GLU A 75 -3.15 -8.31 -9.38
CA GLU A 75 -3.28 -9.51 -10.22
C GLU A 75 -1.91 -10.13 -10.58
N TRP A 76 -0.85 -9.33 -10.66
CA TRP A 76 0.52 -9.80 -10.96
C TRP A 76 1.54 -9.56 -9.84
N THR A 77 1.20 -8.84 -8.79
CA THR A 77 2.02 -8.70 -7.58
C THR A 77 1.71 -9.82 -6.59
N LEU A 78 1.84 -11.07 -7.03
CA LEU A 78 1.52 -12.23 -6.23
C LEU A 78 2.60 -12.52 -5.18
N PRO A 79 2.22 -13.09 -4.01
CA PRO A 79 3.18 -13.50 -2.98
C PRO A 79 4.30 -14.40 -3.50
N GLU A 80 4.02 -15.24 -4.49
CA GLU A 80 5.00 -16.12 -5.11
C GLU A 80 6.09 -15.35 -5.86
N THR A 81 5.73 -14.23 -6.50
CA THR A 81 6.66 -13.35 -7.21
C THR A 81 7.44 -12.48 -6.23
N LEU A 82 6.75 -11.93 -5.23
CA LEU A 82 7.29 -11.04 -4.20
C LEU A 82 7.52 -11.79 -2.89
N ALA A 83 8.18 -12.95 -2.96
CA ALA A 83 8.26 -13.92 -1.88
C ALA A 83 9.15 -13.50 -0.69
N THR A 84 9.95 -12.44 -0.82
CA THR A 84 10.86 -11.99 0.26
C THR A 84 10.67 -10.51 0.60
N PRO A 85 11.04 -10.09 1.82
CA PRO A 85 10.97 -8.68 2.22
C PRO A 85 11.72 -7.74 1.27
N GLU A 86 12.87 -8.17 0.72
CA GLU A 86 13.68 -7.37 -0.21
C GLU A 86 12.95 -7.14 -1.53
N LYS A 87 12.27 -8.17 -2.06
CA LYS A 87 11.46 -8.05 -3.29
C LYS A 87 10.25 -7.13 -3.06
N VAL A 88 9.59 -7.26 -1.91
CA VAL A 88 8.49 -6.35 -1.55
C VAL A 88 8.99 -4.92 -1.42
N ALA A 89 10.15 -4.70 -0.79
CA ALA A 89 10.76 -3.38 -0.67
C ALA A 89 11.07 -2.78 -2.07
N GLY A 90 11.62 -3.58 -2.98
CA GLY A 90 11.86 -3.15 -4.36
C GLY A 90 10.58 -2.72 -5.08
N TYR A 91 9.49 -3.48 -4.94
CA TYR A 91 8.18 -3.10 -5.48
C TYR A 91 7.64 -1.80 -4.85
N LEU A 92 7.80 -1.61 -3.53
CA LEU A 92 7.45 -0.34 -2.88
C LEU A 92 8.20 0.86 -3.47
N ASP A 93 9.48 0.70 -3.81
CA ASP A 93 10.30 1.75 -4.44
C ASP A 93 9.84 2.08 -5.87
N GLU A 94 9.41 1.08 -6.64
CA GLU A 94 8.80 1.26 -7.96
C GLU A 94 7.50 2.07 -7.87
N VAL A 95 6.62 1.70 -6.93
CA VAL A 95 5.36 2.42 -6.67
C VAL A 95 5.61 3.86 -6.22
N GLU A 96 6.61 4.08 -5.36
CA GLU A 96 7.00 5.44 -4.93
C GLU A 96 7.49 6.27 -6.11
N THR A 97 8.23 5.67 -7.04
CA THR A 97 8.69 6.34 -8.26
C THR A 97 7.50 6.77 -9.12
N THR A 98 6.54 5.87 -9.35
CA THR A 98 5.30 6.17 -10.09
C THR A 98 4.50 7.29 -9.40
N ARG A 99 4.36 7.22 -8.08
CA ARG A 99 3.68 8.24 -7.30
C ARG A 99 4.34 9.62 -7.42
N ARG A 100 5.65 9.69 -7.26
CA ARG A 100 6.41 10.94 -7.38
C ARG A 100 6.26 11.55 -8.75
N HIS A 101 6.40 10.74 -9.79
CA HIS A 101 6.17 11.19 -11.16
C HIS A 101 4.74 11.73 -11.35
N GLY A 102 3.74 11.09 -10.75
CA GLY A 102 2.36 11.56 -10.79
C GLY A 102 2.17 12.92 -10.13
N PHE A 103 2.87 13.21 -9.02
CA PHE A 103 2.82 14.53 -8.40
C PHE A 103 3.54 15.63 -9.22
N GLU A 104 4.53 15.28 -10.04
CA GLU A 104 5.22 16.24 -10.92
C GLU A 104 4.30 16.77 -12.04
N VAL A 105 3.23 16.04 -12.38
CA VAL A 105 2.26 16.48 -13.38
C VAL A 105 1.37 17.64 -12.87
N PHE A 106 1.22 17.77 -11.56
CA PHE A 106 0.39 18.82 -10.96
C PHE A 106 1.18 20.12 -10.82
N GLN A 107 0.58 21.22 -11.28
CA GLN A 107 1.20 22.55 -11.25
C GLN A 107 0.70 23.40 -10.07
N SER A 108 -0.57 23.23 -9.69
CA SER A 108 -1.21 24.03 -8.65
C SER A 108 -2.33 23.25 -7.91
N ASP A 109 -2.75 23.75 -6.74
CA ASP A 109 -3.88 23.20 -6.00
C ASP A 109 -5.19 23.17 -6.84
N ASN A 110 -5.31 24.02 -7.87
CA ASN A 110 -6.45 23.99 -8.77
C ASN A 110 -6.51 22.70 -9.61
N ASP A 111 -5.40 22.03 -9.84
CA ASP A 111 -5.40 20.74 -10.55
C ASP A 111 -6.17 19.67 -9.79
N LEU A 112 -6.26 19.78 -8.47
CA LEU A 112 -7.04 18.88 -7.61
C LEU A 112 -8.54 18.92 -7.91
N LEU A 113 -9.03 19.97 -8.54
CA LEU A 113 -10.44 20.12 -8.95
C LEU A 113 -10.72 19.55 -10.35
N LYS A 114 -9.68 19.14 -11.09
CA LYS A 114 -9.86 18.56 -12.43
C LYS A 114 -10.63 17.26 -12.36
N GLN A 115 -11.55 17.09 -13.32
CA GLN A 115 -12.27 15.85 -13.50
C GLN A 115 -11.38 14.82 -14.18
N ILE A 116 -11.49 13.58 -13.75
CA ILE A 116 -10.84 12.42 -14.34
C ILE A 116 -11.83 11.26 -14.42
N MET A 117 -11.70 10.44 -15.45
CA MET A 117 -12.45 9.19 -15.56
C MET A 117 -11.68 8.09 -14.82
N ALA A 118 -12.18 7.68 -13.66
CA ALA A 118 -11.67 6.54 -12.90
C ALA A 118 -12.55 5.30 -13.13
N PRO A 119 -12.13 4.09 -12.72
CA PRO A 119 -12.95 2.87 -12.87
C PRO A 119 -14.32 2.95 -12.21
N SER A 120 -14.46 3.74 -11.15
CA SER A 120 -15.73 3.99 -10.45
C SER A 120 -16.63 5.04 -11.14
N GLY A 121 -16.15 5.66 -12.22
CA GLY A 121 -16.82 6.74 -12.94
C GLY A 121 -16.07 8.07 -12.85
N GLU A 122 -16.73 9.14 -13.32
CA GLU A 122 -16.15 10.49 -13.29
C GLU A 122 -16.01 11.00 -11.86
N THR A 123 -14.83 11.49 -11.52
CA THR A 123 -14.52 12.04 -10.19
C THR A 123 -13.49 13.17 -10.29
N GLN A 124 -13.32 13.95 -9.22
CA GLN A 124 -12.23 14.91 -9.12
C GLN A 124 -10.96 14.27 -8.57
N LEU A 125 -9.82 14.85 -8.91
CA LEU A 125 -8.52 14.35 -8.43
C LEU A 125 -8.39 14.38 -6.91
N PHE A 126 -8.91 15.42 -6.24
CA PHE A 126 -8.81 15.52 -4.78
C PHE A 126 -9.48 14.37 -4.03
N PRO A 127 -10.78 14.09 -4.21
CA PRO A 127 -11.41 12.95 -3.57
C PRO A 127 -10.79 11.62 -3.97
N LEU A 128 -10.34 11.45 -5.22
CA LEU A 128 -9.63 10.26 -5.66
C LEU A 128 -8.34 10.03 -4.88
N LEU A 129 -7.49 11.06 -4.75
CA LEU A 129 -6.24 10.96 -3.99
C LEU A 129 -6.48 10.73 -2.50
N LEU A 130 -7.51 11.37 -1.92
CA LEU A 130 -7.88 11.19 -0.53
C LEU A 130 -8.39 9.77 -0.26
N ASP A 131 -9.22 9.21 -1.14
CA ASP A 131 -9.71 7.84 -1.05
C ASP A 131 -8.55 6.84 -1.15
N THR A 132 -7.64 7.05 -2.09
CA THR A 132 -6.44 6.21 -2.25
C THR A 132 -5.56 6.23 -0.99
N LEU A 133 -5.29 7.41 -0.45
CA LEU A 133 -4.50 7.57 0.78
C LEU A 133 -5.17 6.86 1.97
N THR A 134 -6.48 7.03 2.11
CA THR A 134 -7.27 6.42 3.19
C THR A 134 -7.26 4.89 3.07
N ARG A 135 -7.46 4.36 1.88
CA ARG A 135 -7.45 2.92 1.59
C ARG A 135 -6.08 2.32 1.86
N ALA A 136 -5.02 2.94 1.37
CA ALA A 136 -3.65 2.48 1.60
C ALA A 136 -3.26 2.54 3.09
N ALA A 137 -3.65 3.60 3.82
CA ALA A 137 -3.44 3.71 5.26
C ALA A 137 -4.23 2.64 6.05
N HIS A 138 -5.46 2.31 5.61
CA HIS A 138 -6.23 1.23 6.21
C HIS A 138 -5.51 -0.13 6.08
N TYR A 139 -5.00 -0.45 4.89
CA TYR A 139 -4.22 -1.67 4.68
C TYR A 139 -2.92 -1.67 5.49
N GLN A 140 -2.24 -0.54 5.61
CA GLN A 140 -1.05 -0.42 6.46
C GLN A 140 -1.37 -0.73 7.92
N GLY A 141 -2.49 -0.22 8.45
CA GLY A 141 -2.96 -0.54 9.79
C GLY A 141 -3.19 -2.04 9.98
N GLY A 142 -3.80 -2.70 8.98
CA GLY A 142 -3.97 -4.15 8.95
C GLY A 142 -2.65 -4.92 8.96
N ALA A 143 -1.68 -4.49 8.15
CA ALA A 143 -0.34 -5.09 8.11
C ALA A 143 0.37 -5.01 9.47
N LYS A 144 0.33 -3.84 10.11
CA LYS A 144 0.93 -3.65 11.44
C LYS A 144 0.25 -4.50 12.51
N ALA A 145 -1.07 -4.51 12.55
CA ALA A 145 -1.83 -5.34 13.49
C ALA A 145 -1.50 -6.83 13.32
N MET A 146 -1.36 -7.30 12.08
CA MET A 146 -0.98 -8.68 11.79
C MET A 146 0.43 -9.00 12.27
N LEU A 147 1.41 -8.11 12.04
CA LEU A 147 2.78 -8.31 12.53
C LEU A 147 2.83 -8.37 14.06
N ASP A 148 2.12 -7.46 14.73
CA ASP A 148 2.06 -7.43 16.19
C ASP A 148 1.42 -8.72 16.76
N LEU A 149 0.38 -9.21 16.11
CA LEU A 149 -0.29 -10.47 16.46
C LEU A 149 0.67 -11.66 16.34
N LEU A 150 1.30 -11.83 15.17
CA LEU A 150 2.20 -12.97 14.90
C LEU A 150 3.43 -12.96 15.82
N THR A 151 4.01 -11.79 16.07
CA THR A 151 5.17 -11.68 16.98
C THR A 151 4.80 -12.01 18.43
N THR A 152 3.60 -11.65 18.86
CA THR A 152 3.10 -11.98 20.20
C THR A 152 2.88 -13.49 20.33
N PHE A 153 2.28 -14.14 19.36
CA PHE A 153 2.10 -15.61 19.35
C PHE A 153 3.43 -16.36 19.36
N SER A 154 4.39 -15.92 18.54
CA SER A 154 5.72 -16.54 18.48
C SER A 154 6.44 -16.48 19.84
N LYS A 155 6.37 -15.35 20.54
CA LYS A 155 6.94 -15.19 21.88
C LYS A 155 6.24 -16.05 22.94
N ALA A 156 4.93 -16.25 22.83
CA ALA A 156 4.17 -17.10 23.75
C ALA A 156 4.55 -18.58 23.61
N GLN A 157 4.74 -19.07 22.38
CA GLN A 157 5.15 -20.45 22.12
C GLN A 157 6.59 -20.75 22.56
N GLY A 158 7.52 -19.80 22.42
CA GLY A 158 8.91 -19.94 22.85
C GLY A 158 9.11 -19.92 24.40
N ARG A 159 8.09 -19.56 25.18
CA ARG A 159 8.12 -19.58 26.66
C ARG A 159 7.60 -20.88 27.28
N THR A 160 7.07 -21.78 26.46
CA THR A 160 6.47 -23.05 26.95
C THR A 160 7.39 -24.25 26.73
N GLN A 161 8.63 -24.03 26.29
CA GLN A 161 9.74 -25.02 26.25
C GLN A 161 10.79 -24.68 27.29
#